data_cc81668453b6aa5ac41cefa33aa4d6b6
#
_entry.id   cc81668453b6aa5ac41cefa33aa4d6b6
#
_cell.length_a   1.000
_cell.length_b   1.000
_cell.length_c   1.000
_cell.angle_alpha   90.00
_cell.angle_beta   90.00
_cell.angle_gamma   90.00
#
_symmetry.space_group_name_H-M   'P 1'
#
loop_
_entity.id
_entity.type
_entity.pdbx_description
1 polymer ?
#
loop_
_entity_poly.entity_id
_entity_poly.type
_entity_poly.pdbx_seq_one_letter_code
_entity_poly.pdbx_strand_id
1 'polypeptide(L)'
;SARVLDPADFGALGALLGLLVIIATLGISTQALTARRVSTASATERKDVEGQAIRLSIFTAFAILIGAVIISWPVSVIFAIPILAVLTGVASLGFVVIGSAAMGIAQGREEHIKLSIAFIANTACRAFGGIIGVVVFQSVTGVGFGVLIGCAVGAAIAYQLIAPKTFSPKLKDGIGIEFGHIAHALIVLFTLTNIDVLLARVFLTEDLSGEYSVGVLLAKIAFFLPNAIIIVLFPKMSSGDSHRALYIATALTAMVGVVITLASVFAGDMIISILGGSQYTDLGGEAWLFALEGSAFALVQVLLYARLAAQDRRAVLAVWAALAVLAVIVVGWRHNSVAEIVTSVVAVSLGLTVVGFILDRKKSGKLDLPIEAAE
;
A
#
# COMPACT_ATOMS: atom_id res chain seq x y z
N SER A 1 0.40 -18.85 6.60
CA SER A 1 1.51 -19.13 5.68
C SER A 1 2.83 -19.30 6.43
N ALA A 2 3.18 -18.43 7.36
CA ALA A 2 4.43 -18.50 8.14
C ALA A 2 4.63 -19.81 8.93
N ARG A 3 3.55 -20.54 9.24
CA ARG A 3 3.59 -21.84 9.92
C ARG A 3 3.61 -23.05 8.99
N VAL A 4 3.45 -22.83 7.69
CA VAL A 4 3.32 -23.89 6.68
C VAL A 4 4.53 -23.92 5.77
N LEU A 5 5.08 -22.74 5.45
CA LEU A 5 6.27 -22.55 4.65
C LEU A 5 7.50 -22.54 5.55
N ASP A 6 8.62 -22.98 5.03
CA ASP A 6 9.91 -22.79 5.69
C ASP A 6 10.32 -21.31 5.69
N PRO A 7 11.32 -20.88 6.49
CA PRO A 7 11.74 -19.48 6.55
C PRO A 7 12.15 -18.90 5.20
N ALA A 8 12.86 -19.66 4.37
CA ALA A 8 13.35 -19.22 3.06
C ALA A 8 12.19 -18.92 2.10
N ASP A 9 11.20 -19.83 2.04
CA ASP A 9 9.98 -19.66 1.24
C ASP A 9 9.10 -18.54 1.79
N PHE A 10 9.03 -18.38 3.12
CA PHE A 10 8.29 -17.29 3.73
C PHE A 10 8.91 -15.93 3.43
N GLY A 11 10.25 -15.82 3.40
CA GLY A 11 10.96 -14.63 2.95
C GLY A 11 10.67 -14.30 1.48
N ALA A 12 10.68 -15.31 0.60
CA ALA A 12 10.31 -15.14 -0.81
C ALA A 12 8.84 -14.67 -0.96
N LEU A 13 7.94 -15.22 -0.16
CA LEU A 13 6.53 -14.79 -0.13
C LEU A 13 6.40 -13.35 0.36
N GLY A 14 7.15 -12.95 1.41
CA GLY A 14 7.16 -11.59 1.94
C GLY A 14 7.57 -10.58 0.87
N ALA A 15 8.66 -10.85 0.15
CA ALA A 15 9.12 -10.01 -0.95
C ALA A 15 8.09 -9.95 -2.11
N LEU A 16 7.50 -11.09 -2.47
CA LEU A 16 6.43 -11.14 -3.48
C LEU A 16 5.24 -10.27 -3.05
N LEU A 17 4.76 -10.40 -1.82
CA LEU A 17 3.65 -9.62 -1.30
C LEU A 17 3.98 -8.12 -1.26
N GLY A 18 5.19 -7.74 -0.86
CA GLY A 18 5.67 -6.36 -0.91
C GLY A 18 5.60 -5.78 -2.32
N LEU A 19 6.10 -6.50 -3.31
CA LEU A 19 6.03 -6.13 -4.72
C LEU A 19 4.57 -6.00 -5.19
N LEU A 20 3.72 -6.97 -4.84
CA LEU A 20 2.32 -6.96 -5.23
C LEU A 20 1.57 -5.77 -4.63
N VAL A 21 1.87 -5.36 -3.40
CA VAL A 21 1.26 -4.18 -2.76
C VAL A 21 1.63 -2.90 -3.52
N ILE A 22 2.88 -2.76 -3.95
CA ILE A 22 3.32 -1.59 -4.75
C ILE A 22 2.53 -1.52 -6.06
N ILE A 23 2.44 -2.60 -6.80
CA ILE A 23 1.74 -2.62 -8.10
C ILE A 23 0.22 -2.53 -7.92
N ALA A 24 -0.35 -3.05 -6.82
CA ALA A 24 -1.79 -2.97 -6.52
C ALA A 24 -2.31 -1.53 -6.37
N THR A 25 -1.42 -0.56 -6.17
CA THR A 25 -1.76 0.88 -6.16
C THR A 25 -2.40 1.35 -7.47
N LEU A 26 -2.12 0.68 -8.59
CA LEU A 26 -2.79 0.92 -9.86
C LEU A 26 -4.31 0.66 -9.76
N GLY A 27 -4.72 -0.35 -8.98
CA GLY A 27 -6.12 -0.60 -8.67
C GLY A 27 -6.74 0.53 -7.85
N ILE A 28 -6.06 0.97 -6.77
CA ILE A 28 -6.52 2.09 -5.93
C ILE A 28 -6.65 3.36 -6.77
N SER A 29 -5.69 3.62 -7.64
CA SER A 29 -5.70 4.78 -8.56
C SER A 29 -6.88 4.71 -9.54
N THR A 30 -7.15 3.53 -10.09
CA THR A 30 -8.29 3.29 -10.98
C THR A 30 -9.61 3.54 -10.25
N GLN A 31 -9.76 3.03 -9.02
CA GLN A 31 -10.96 3.25 -8.20
C GLN A 31 -11.17 4.73 -7.90
N ALA A 32 -10.14 5.43 -7.43
CA ALA A 32 -10.22 6.85 -7.07
C ALA A 32 -10.57 7.74 -8.27
N LEU A 33 -9.90 7.53 -9.41
CA LEU A 33 -10.18 8.25 -10.65
C LEU A 33 -11.61 8.00 -11.13
N THR A 34 -12.04 6.74 -11.13
CA THR A 34 -13.38 6.34 -11.56
C THR A 34 -14.45 6.95 -10.67
N ALA A 35 -14.30 6.85 -9.34
CA ALA A 35 -15.25 7.40 -8.38
C ALA A 35 -15.42 8.92 -8.57
N ARG A 36 -14.31 9.65 -8.70
CA ARG A 36 -14.32 11.09 -8.93
C ARG A 36 -15.04 11.46 -10.23
N ARG A 37 -14.73 10.78 -11.33
CA ARG A 37 -15.34 11.09 -12.64
C ARG A 37 -16.81 10.72 -12.70
N VAL A 38 -17.24 9.62 -12.09
CA VAL A 38 -18.64 9.20 -12.05
C VAL A 38 -19.46 10.13 -11.16
N SER A 39 -18.91 10.58 -10.00
CA SER A 39 -19.63 11.49 -9.10
C SER A 39 -19.84 12.90 -9.69
N THR A 40 -18.93 13.35 -10.58
CA THR A 40 -19.01 14.68 -11.22
C THR A 40 -19.72 14.66 -12.58
N ALA A 41 -20.02 13.49 -13.14
CA ALA A 41 -20.66 13.34 -14.44
C ALA A 41 -22.17 13.68 -14.38
N SER A 42 -22.66 14.38 -15.40
CA SER A 42 -24.10 14.59 -15.60
C SER A 42 -24.81 13.25 -15.86
N ALA A 43 -26.12 13.20 -15.65
CA ALA A 43 -26.93 11.98 -15.85
C ALA A 43 -26.81 11.41 -17.29
N THR A 44 -26.61 12.28 -18.27
CA THR A 44 -26.46 11.90 -19.70
C THR A 44 -25.06 11.34 -20.01
N GLU A 45 -24.03 11.87 -19.35
CA GLU A 45 -22.63 11.47 -19.59
C GLU A 45 -22.19 10.28 -18.75
N ARG A 46 -22.89 9.98 -17.65
CA ARG A 46 -22.50 8.97 -16.66
C ARG A 46 -22.22 7.60 -17.28
N LYS A 47 -23.09 7.14 -18.18
CA LYS A 47 -22.91 5.83 -18.86
C LYS A 47 -21.62 5.78 -19.69
N ASP A 48 -21.26 6.87 -20.37
CA ASP A 48 -20.04 6.95 -21.14
C ASP A 48 -18.81 6.99 -20.25
N VAL A 49 -18.84 7.76 -19.15
CA VAL A 49 -17.76 7.83 -18.16
C VAL A 49 -17.52 6.46 -17.51
N GLU A 50 -18.57 5.72 -17.16
CA GLU A 50 -18.46 4.36 -16.64
C GLU A 50 -17.84 3.40 -17.66
N GLY A 51 -18.28 3.48 -18.92
CA GLY A 51 -17.70 2.69 -20.00
C GLY A 51 -16.23 3.01 -20.24
N GLN A 52 -15.82 4.28 -20.12
CA GLN A 52 -14.40 4.69 -20.19
C GLN A 52 -13.59 4.12 -19.03
N ALA A 53 -14.15 4.08 -17.81
CA ALA A 53 -13.47 3.51 -16.64
C ALA A 53 -13.20 2.01 -16.81
N ILE A 54 -14.18 1.23 -17.31
CA ILE A 54 -13.99 -0.18 -17.62
C ILE A 54 -12.94 -0.36 -18.73
N ARG A 55 -12.97 0.45 -19.77
CA ARG A 55 -11.96 0.40 -20.83
C ARG A 55 -10.57 0.69 -20.30
N LEU A 56 -10.40 1.74 -19.49
CA LEU A 56 -9.11 2.06 -18.85
C LEU A 56 -8.62 0.89 -18.02
N SER A 57 -9.49 0.27 -17.22
CA SER A 57 -9.11 -0.86 -16.37
C SER A 57 -8.67 -2.08 -17.18
N ILE A 58 -9.31 -2.36 -18.32
CA ILE A 58 -8.91 -3.45 -19.24
C ILE A 58 -7.53 -3.17 -19.85
N PHE A 59 -7.28 -1.94 -20.33
CA PHE A 59 -5.96 -1.57 -20.85
C PHE A 59 -4.87 -1.67 -19.76
N THR A 60 -5.16 -1.19 -18.55
CA THR A 60 -4.22 -1.28 -17.42
C THR A 60 -3.98 -2.73 -17.03
N ALA A 61 -5.03 -3.57 -16.99
CA ALA A 61 -4.90 -5.00 -16.70
C ALA A 61 -4.05 -5.72 -17.76
N PHE A 62 -4.24 -5.39 -19.03
CA PHE A 62 -3.44 -5.96 -20.13
C PHE A 62 -1.97 -5.49 -20.05
N ALA A 63 -1.73 -4.23 -19.73
CA ALA A 63 -0.38 -3.71 -19.50
C ALA A 63 0.30 -4.42 -18.31
N ILE A 64 -0.44 -4.68 -17.21
CA ILE A 64 0.06 -5.45 -16.07
C ILE A 64 0.41 -6.88 -16.51
N LEU A 65 -0.42 -7.53 -17.32
CA LEU A 65 -0.16 -8.90 -17.79
C LEU A 65 1.10 -8.96 -18.66
N ILE A 66 1.27 -8.02 -19.57
CA ILE A 66 2.52 -7.90 -20.37
C ILE A 66 3.70 -7.63 -19.43
N GLY A 67 3.56 -6.69 -18.49
CA GLY A 67 4.56 -6.40 -17.48
C GLY A 67 4.93 -7.63 -16.66
N ALA A 68 3.94 -8.44 -16.25
CA ALA A 68 4.17 -9.68 -15.52
C ALA A 68 5.08 -10.64 -16.27
N VAL A 69 4.87 -10.81 -17.57
CA VAL A 69 5.74 -11.66 -18.41
C VAL A 69 7.17 -11.10 -18.48
N ILE A 70 7.30 -9.78 -18.69
CA ILE A 70 8.61 -9.13 -18.86
C ILE A 70 9.41 -9.14 -17.55
N ILE A 71 8.77 -8.79 -16.43
CA ILE A 71 9.47 -8.63 -15.15
C ILE A 71 9.64 -9.93 -14.37
N SER A 72 8.88 -10.99 -14.68
CA SER A 72 8.91 -12.23 -13.91
C SER A 72 10.31 -12.85 -13.84
N TRP A 73 11.05 -12.85 -14.94
CA TRP A 73 12.42 -13.39 -14.94
C TRP A 73 13.40 -12.54 -14.10
N PRO A 74 13.58 -11.23 -14.34
CA PRO A 74 14.52 -10.44 -13.52
C PRO A 74 14.11 -10.40 -12.03
N VAL A 75 12.83 -10.30 -11.71
CA VAL A 75 12.35 -10.33 -10.33
C VAL A 75 12.62 -11.68 -9.68
N SER A 76 12.38 -12.78 -10.40
CA SER A 76 12.71 -14.13 -9.93
C SER A 76 14.18 -14.29 -9.58
N VAL A 77 15.07 -13.78 -10.43
CA VAL A 77 16.53 -13.88 -10.20
C VAL A 77 16.98 -12.97 -9.07
N ILE A 78 16.53 -11.70 -9.04
CA ILE A 78 16.98 -10.71 -8.04
C ILE A 78 16.53 -11.08 -6.62
N PHE A 79 15.28 -11.53 -6.49
CA PHE A 79 14.67 -11.80 -5.18
C PHE A 79 14.61 -13.29 -4.82
N ALA A 80 15.20 -14.16 -5.65
CA ALA A 80 15.14 -15.62 -5.48
C ALA A 80 13.71 -16.12 -5.19
N ILE A 81 12.73 -15.65 -6.02
CA ILE A 81 11.33 -16.04 -5.95
C ILE A 81 11.02 -16.96 -7.14
N PRO A 82 10.27 -18.07 -6.99
CA PRO A 82 9.88 -18.90 -8.11
C PRO A 82 9.18 -18.09 -9.22
N ILE A 83 9.66 -18.22 -10.46
CA ILE A 83 9.18 -17.39 -11.60
C ILE A 83 7.67 -17.47 -11.81
N LEU A 84 7.06 -18.66 -11.60
CA LEU A 84 5.62 -18.85 -11.71
C LEU A 84 4.87 -18.12 -10.58
N ALA A 85 5.45 -17.97 -9.39
CA ALA A 85 4.87 -17.21 -8.30
C ALA A 85 4.83 -15.71 -8.64
N VAL A 86 5.92 -15.18 -9.23
CA VAL A 86 5.96 -13.79 -9.70
C VAL A 86 4.94 -13.57 -10.81
N LEU A 87 4.96 -14.44 -11.82
CA LEU A 87 4.06 -14.32 -12.98
C LEU A 87 2.58 -14.33 -12.56
N THR A 88 2.18 -15.33 -11.78
CA THR A 88 0.78 -15.47 -11.34
C THR A 88 0.37 -14.40 -10.34
N GLY A 89 1.27 -14.04 -9.40
CA GLY A 89 1.06 -12.96 -8.45
C GLY A 89 0.85 -11.62 -9.15
N VAL A 90 1.76 -11.21 -10.06
CA VAL A 90 1.61 -9.94 -10.78
C VAL A 90 0.41 -9.97 -11.74
N ALA A 91 0.17 -11.07 -12.46
CA ALA A 91 -0.98 -11.21 -13.33
C ALA A 91 -2.32 -11.07 -12.57
N SER A 92 -2.38 -11.50 -11.28
CA SER A 92 -3.56 -11.34 -10.44
C SER A 92 -4.00 -9.89 -10.29
N LEU A 93 -3.07 -8.95 -10.35
CA LEU A 93 -3.34 -7.51 -10.20
C LEU A 93 -4.11 -6.92 -11.39
N GLY A 94 -4.09 -7.57 -12.54
CA GLY A 94 -4.98 -7.23 -13.66
C GLY A 94 -6.45 -7.37 -13.25
N PHE A 95 -6.81 -8.44 -12.55
CA PHE A 95 -8.16 -8.62 -12.03
C PHE A 95 -8.48 -7.64 -10.90
N VAL A 96 -7.49 -7.32 -10.05
CA VAL A 96 -7.66 -6.28 -9.02
C VAL A 96 -8.04 -4.94 -9.64
N VAL A 97 -7.38 -4.53 -10.73
CA VAL A 97 -7.67 -3.25 -11.42
C VAL A 97 -9.07 -3.25 -12.01
N ILE A 98 -9.52 -4.37 -12.62
CA ILE A 98 -10.88 -4.49 -13.16
C ILE A 98 -11.93 -4.39 -12.05
N GLY A 99 -11.73 -5.13 -10.95
CA GLY A 99 -12.61 -5.05 -9.77
C GLY A 99 -12.63 -3.65 -9.14
N SER A 100 -11.49 -2.97 -9.12
CA SER A 100 -11.35 -1.60 -8.61
C SER A 100 -12.12 -0.57 -9.44
N ALA A 101 -12.16 -0.73 -10.77
CA ALA A 101 -12.99 0.12 -11.63
C ALA A 101 -14.49 -0.05 -11.30
N ALA A 102 -14.96 -1.28 -11.12
CA ALA A 102 -16.33 -1.54 -10.71
C ALA A 102 -16.65 -0.90 -9.35
N MET A 103 -15.76 -1.10 -8.35
CA MET A 103 -15.91 -0.46 -7.03
C MET A 103 -15.90 1.07 -7.12
N GLY A 104 -15.07 1.66 -7.98
CA GLY A 104 -15.06 3.09 -8.25
C GLY A 104 -16.38 3.60 -8.84
N ILE A 105 -17.03 2.82 -9.72
CA ILE A 105 -18.36 3.14 -10.26
C ILE A 105 -19.40 3.15 -9.13
N ALA A 106 -19.44 2.12 -8.29
CA ALA A 106 -20.35 2.05 -7.15
C ALA A 106 -20.13 3.22 -6.17
N GLN A 107 -18.87 3.55 -5.91
CA GLN A 107 -18.50 4.68 -5.06
C GLN A 107 -18.97 6.01 -5.65
N GLY A 108 -18.77 6.24 -6.95
CA GLY A 108 -19.22 7.46 -7.62
C GLY A 108 -20.73 7.56 -7.79
N ARG A 109 -21.45 6.42 -7.75
CA ARG A 109 -22.93 6.36 -7.72
C ARG A 109 -23.51 6.45 -6.31
N GLU A 110 -22.65 6.50 -5.27
CA GLU A 110 -23.05 6.43 -3.85
C GLU A 110 -23.80 5.12 -3.48
N GLU A 111 -23.55 4.04 -4.23
CA GLU A 111 -24.12 2.71 -3.99
C GLU A 111 -23.34 1.97 -2.89
N HIS A 112 -23.34 2.51 -1.65
CA HIS A 112 -22.48 2.07 -0.55
C HIS A 112 -22.61 0.58 -0.20
N ILE A 113 -23.82 0.01 -0.28
CA ILE A 113 -24.06 -1.43 0.01
C ILE A 113 -23.34 -2.30 -1.03
N LYS A 114 -23.49 -1.99 -2.33
CA LYS A 114 -22.81 -2.75 -3.40
C LYS A 114 -21.30 -2.58 -3.31
N LEU A 115 -20.82 -1.37 -3.02
CA LEU A 115 -19.40 -1.10 -2.80
C LEU A 115 -18.85 -1.96 -1.65
N SER A 116 -19.53 -2.00 -0.51
CA SER A 116 -19.11 -2.78 0.65
C SER A 116 -19.07 -4.29 0.35
N ILE A 117 -20.11 -4.82 -0.30
CA ILE A 117 -20.15 -6.24 -0.70
C ILE A 117 -19.01 -6.56 -1.68
N ALA A 118 -18.80 -5.74 -2.70
CA ALA A 118 -17.73 -5.93 -3.68
C ALA A 118 -16.34 -5.85 -3.03
N PHE A 119 -16.13 -4.92 -2.09
CA PHE A 119 -14.88 -4.76 -1.36
C PHE A 119 -14.57 -5.97 -0.48
N ILE A 120 -15.58 -6.44 0.29
CA ILE A 120 -15.45 -7.63 1.14
C ILE A 120 -15.20 -8.87 0.27
N ALA A 121 -15.97 -9.08 -0.79
CA ALA A 121 -15.81 -10.21 -1.69
C ALA A 121 -14.42 -10.23 -2.33
N ASN A 122 -13.95 -9.09 -2.88
CA ASN A 122 -12.63 -8.99 -3.51
C ASN A 122 -11.51 -9.31 -2.51
N THR A 123 -11.57 -8.73 -1.30
CA THR A 123 -10.56 -8.94 -0.27
C THR A 123 -10.59 -10.37 0.27
N ALA A 124 -11.77 -10.89 0.57
CA ALA A 124 -11.94 -12.25 1.09
C ALA A 124 -11.51 -13.30 0.06
N CYS A 125 -11.98 -13.20 -1.19
CA CYS A 125 -11.61 -14.15 -2.24
C CYS A 125 -10.10 -14.21 -2.47
N ARG A 126 -9.42 -13.05 -2.46
CA ARG A 126 -7.96 -12.97 -2.56
C ARG A 126 -7.27 -13.63 -1.36
N ALA A 127 -7.71 -13.31 -0.14
CA ALA A 127 -7.13 -13.87 1.08
C ALA A 127 -7.33 -15.37 1.17
N PHE A 128 -8.56 -15.87 0.98
CA PHE A 128 -8.86 -17.30 0.99
C PHE A 128 -8.17 -18.03 -0.15
N GLY A 129 -8.11 -17.45 -1.35
CA GLY A 129 -7.35 -18.00 -2.46
C GLY A 129 -5.88 -18.23 -2.10
N GLY A 130 -5.21 -17.22 -1.52
CA GLY A 130 -3.83 -17.34 -1.06
C GLY A 130 -3.66 -18.39 0.06
N ILE A 131 -4.57 -18.43 1.03
CA ILE A 131 -4.56 -19.44 2.11
C ILE A 131 -4.75 -20.84 1.55
N ILE A 132 -5.74 -21.07 0.70
CA ILE A 132 -5.97 -22.38 0.05
C ILE A 132 -4.73 -22.77 -0.76
N GLY A 133 -4.16 -21.81 -1.53
CA GLY A 133 -2.96 -22.05 -2.34
C GLY A 133 -1.78 -22.54 -1.50
N VAL A 134 -1.52 -21.89 -0.34
CA VAL A 134 -0.41 -22.33 0.53
C VAL A 134 -0.70 -23.65 1.23
N VAL A 135 -1.94 -23.89 1.66
CA VAL A 135 -2.30 -25.13 2.38
C VAL A 135 -2.25 -26.35 1.45
N VAL A 136 -2.73 -26.18 0.20
CA VAL A 136 -2.80 -27.30 -0.77
C VAL A 136 -1.44 -27.59 -1.39
N PHE A 137 -0.68 -26.56 -1.78
CA PHE A 137 0.56 -26.74 -2.55
C PHE A 137 1.83 -26.56 -1.71
N GLN A 138 1.73 -26.07 -0.49
CA GLN A 138 2.86 -25.83 0.43
C GLN A 138 4.04 -25.12 -0.23
N SER A 139 3.75 -24.15 -1.09
CA SER A 139 4.76 -23.42 -1.89
C SER A 139 4.34 -22.00 -2.19
N VAL A 140 5.31 -21.12 -2.42
CA VAL A 140 5.09 -19.73 -2.85
C VAL A 140 4.31 -19.68 -4.18
N THR A 141 4.60 -20.60 -5.08
CA THR A 141 3.88 -20.71 -6.37
C THR A 141 2.40 -21.04 -6.15
N GLY A 142 2.08 -21.91 -5.21
CA GLY A 142 0.70 -22.23 -4.83
C GLY A 142 -0.05 -21.00 -4.32
N VAL A 143 0.61 -20.15 -3.51
CA VAL A 143 0.03 -18.86 -3.09
C VAL A 143 -0.26 -17.98 -4.31
N GLY A 144 0.67 -17.86 -5.26
CA GLY A 144 0.50 -17.07 -6.47
C GLY A 144 -0.74 -17.50 -7.29
N PHE A 145 -0.90 -18.80 -7.51
CA PHE A 145 -2.09 -19.36 -8.20
C PHE A 145 -3.38 -19.13 -7.41
N GLY A 146 -3.34 -19.35 -6.10
CA GLY A 146 -4.51 -19.13 -5.23
C GLY A 146 -4.96 -17.66 -5.24
N VAL A 147 -4.03 -16.74 -5.14
CA VAL A 147 -4.28 -15.30 -5.23
C VAL A 147 -4.84 -14.92 -6.60
N LEU A 148 -4.28 -15.48 -7.69
CA LEU A 148 -4.76 -15.23 -9.06
C LEU A 148 -6.23 -15.63 -9.22
N ILE A 149 -6.58 -16.85 -8.80
CA ILE A 149 -7.97 -17.35 -8.84
C ILE A 149 -8.87 -16.50 -7.95
N GLY A 150 -8.43 -16.21 -6.71
CA GLY A 150 -9.19 -15.40 -5.76
C GLY A 150 -9.47 -13.99 -6.30
N CYS A 151 -8.48 -13.33 -6.90
CA CYS A 151 -8.67 -12.02 -7.53
C CYS A 151 -9.60 -12.08 -8.73
N ALA A 152 -9.53 -13.12 -9.56
CA ALA A 152 -10.43 -13.31 -10.69
C ALA A 152 -11.89 -13.47 -10.23
N VAL A 153 -12.13 -14.31 -9.22
CA VAL A 153 -13.47 -14.50 -8.63
C VAL A 153 -13.98 -13.20 -7.99
N GLY A 154 -13.14 -12.52 -7.18
CA GLY A 154 -13.52 -11.27 -6.54
C GLY A 154 -13.86 -10.16 -7.55
N ALA A 155 -13.07 -10.04 -8.63
CA ALA A 155 -13.35 -9.11 -9.72
C ALA A 155 -14.64 -9.45 -10.47
N ALA A 156 -14.88 -10.76 -10.72
CA ALA A 156 -16.11 -11.19 -11.36
C ALA A 156 -17.36 -10.86 -10.53
N ILE A 157 -17.30 -11.07 -9.21
CA ILE A 157 -18.40 -10.70 -8.29
C ILE A 157 -18.63 -9.18 -8.32
N ALA A 158 -17.56 -8.39 -8.19
CA ALA A 158 -17.65 -6.93 -8.23
C ALA A 158 -18.24 -6.45 -9.56
N TYR A 159 -17.76 -7.02 -10.67
CA TYR A 159 -18.26 -6.69 -12.01
C TYR A 159 -19.73 -7.05 -12.19
N GLN A 160 -20.17 -8.26 -11.82
CA GLN A 160 -21.56 -8.68 -11.94
C GLN A 160 -22.50 -7.84 -11.08
N LEU A 161 -22.07 -7.43 -9.89
CA LEU A 161 -22.89 -6.65 -8.96
C LEU A 161 -23.08 -5.19 -9.39
N ILE A 162 -22.06 -4.59 -10.03
CA ILE A 162 -21.94 -3.14 -10.20
C ILE A 162 -21.91 -2.72 -11.66
N ALA A 163 -21.35 -3.56 -12.56
CA ALA A 163 -20.88 -3.14 -13.87
C ALA A 163 -21.88 -2.36 -14.72
N PRO A 164 -21.39 -1.38 -15.48
CA PRO A 164 -22.21 -0.71 -16.48
C PRO A 164 -22.53 -1.71 -17.61
N LYS A 165 -23.75 -1.60 -18.13
CA LYS A 165 -24.18 -2.38 -19.30
C LYS A 165 -23.61 -1.81 -20.62
N THR A 166 -22.81 -0.75 -20.56
CA THR A 166 -22.29 -0.02 -21.71
C THR A 166 -20.77 0.01 -21.69
N PHE A 167 -20.17 -0.21 -22.83
CA PHE A 167 -18.73 -0.10 -23.07
C PHE A 167 -18.48 1.13 -23.95
N SER A 168 -17.65 2.08 -23.53
CA SER A 168 -17.31 3.23 -24.36
C SER A 168 -16.22 2.87 -25.38
N PRO A 169 -16.42 3.19 -26.67
CA PRO A 169 -15.43 2.85 -27.70
C PRO A 169 -14.17 3.72 -27.64
N LYS A 170 -14.20 4.87 -26.95
CA LYS A 170 -13.09 5.83 -26.88
C LYS A 170 -12.78 6.24 -25.45
N LEU A 171 -11.50 6.43 -25.13
CA LEU A 171 -11.07 7.11 -23.92
C LEU A 171 -11.08 8.63 -24.19
N LYS A 172 -11.53 9.41 -23.19
CA LYS A 172 -11.46 10.86 -23.27
C LYS A 172 -9.99 11.30 -23.14
N ASP A 173 -9.61 12.32 -23.88
CA ASP A 173 -8.26 12.88 -23.81
C ASP A 173 -7.91 13.31 -22.38
N GLY A 174 -6.67 13.06 -21.99
CA GLY A 174 -6.15 13.40 -20.66
C GLY A 174 -6.44 12.39 -19.54
N ILE A 175 -7.30 11.37 -19.74
CA ILE A 175 -7.61 10.39 -18.68
C ILE A 175 -6.36 9.60 -18.24
N GLY A 176 -5.49 9.26 -19.18
CA GLY A 176 -4.23 8.58 -18.89
C GLY A 176 -3.25 9.44 -18.07
N ILE A 177 -3.20 10.74 -18.35
CA ILE A 177 -2.35 11.67 -17.59
C ILE A 177 -2.86 11.83 -16.17
N GLU A 178 -4.18 11.97 -15.97
CA GLU A 178 -4.80 12.08 -14.65
C GLU A 178 -4.58 10.79 -13.84
N PHE A 179 -4.78 9.62 -14.47
CA PHE A 179 -4.47 8.32 -13.89
C PHE A 179 -3.01 8.22 -13.47
N GLY A 180 -2.08 8.61 -14.37
CA GLY A 180 -0.64 8.56 -14.11
C GLY A 180 -0.22 9.42 -12.93
N HIS A 181 -0.80 10.61 -12.74
CA HIS A 181 -0.53 11.46 -11.59
C HIS A 181 -0.97 10.81 -10.26
N ILE A 182 -2.17 10.22 -10.22
CA ILE A 182 -2.67 9.53 -9.03
C ILE A 182 -1.81 8.29 -8.74
N ALA A 183 -1.57 7.47 -9.76
CA ALA A 183 -0.78 6.25 -9.65
C ALA A 183 0.64 6.53 -9.18
N HIS A 184 1.32 7.55 -9.73
CA HIS A 184 2.67 7.92 -9.33
C HIS A 184 2.77 8.28 -7.84
N ALA A 185 1.85 9.09 -7.31
CA ALA A 185 1.86 9.48 -5.90
C ALA A 185 1.68 8.26 -4.96
N LEU A 186 0.78 7.34 -5.33
CA LEU A 186 0.54 6.13 -4.55
C LEU A 186 1.68 5.11 -4.68
N ILE A 187 2.23 4.90 -5.87
CA ILE A 187 3.39 4.01 -6.09
C ILE A 187 4.54 4.44 -5.19
N VAL A 188 4.87 5.72 -5.14
CA VAL A 188 5.99 6.23 -4.34
C VAL A 188 5.78 5.96 -2.85
N LEU A 189 4.58 6.24 -2.33
CA LEU A 189 4.24 5.97 -0.93
C LEU A 189 4.32 4.48 -0.61
N PHE A 190 3.68 3.65 -1.42
CA PHE A 190 3.65 2.21 -1.16
C PHE A 190 5.00 1.54 -1.45
N THR A 191 5.85 2.13 -2.28
CA THR A 191 7.25 1.72 -2.39
C THR A 191 7.98 1.99 -1.08
N LEU A 192 7.86 3.18 -0.49
CA LEU A 192 8.51 3.50 0.79
C LEU A 192 8.11 2.51 1.90
N THR A 193 6.84 2.11 1.95
CA THR A 193 6.32 1.20 2.98
C THR A 193 6.52 -0.30 2.69
N ASN A 194 7.22 -0.67 1.62
CA ASN A 194 7.47 -2.06 1.25
C ASN A 194 8.87 -2.30 0.67
N ILE A 195 9.69 -1.26 0.49
CA ILE A 195 11.05 -1.41 -0.06
C ILE A 195 11.97 -2.18 0.90
N ASP A 196 11.72 -2.06 2.18
CA ASP A 196 12.43 -2.72 3.27
C ASP A 196 12.45 -4.24 3.12
N VAL A 197 11.28 -4.86 2.93
CA VAL A 197 11.18 -6.32 2.75
C VAL A 197 11.84 -6.77 1.44
N LEU A 198 11.86 -5.93 0.41
CA LEU A 198 12.56 -6.21 -0.84
C LEU A 198 14.08 -6.13 -0.64
N LEU A 199 14.57 -5.12 0.08
CA LEU A 199 15.99 -4.99 0.42
C LEU A 199 16.44 -6.12 1.35
N ALA A 200 15.64 -6.47 2.36
CA ALA A 200 15.91 -7.61 3.24
C ALA A 200 16.07 -8.92 2.43
N ARG A 201 15.21 -9.15 1.43
CA ARG A 201 15.32 -10.35 0.59
C ARG A 201 16.57 -10.38 -0.29
N VAL A 202 17.09 -9.21 -0.70
CA VAL A 202 18.30 -9.11 -1.53
C VAL A 202 19.58 -9.26 -0.71
N PHE A 203 19.61 -8.71 0.50
CA PHE A 203 20.85 -8.55 1.26
C PHE A 203 21.02 -9.53 2.41
N LEU A 204 19.93 -10.00 3.02
CA LEU A 204 19.98 -10.97 4.11
C LEU A 204 20.02 -12.41 3.58
N THR A 205 20.42 -13.34 4.43
CA THR A 205 20.26 -14.76 4.14
C THR A 205 18.78 -15.12 3.99
N GLU A 206 18.48 -16.25 3.37
CA GLU A 206 17.10 -16.68 3.14
C GLU A 206 16.32 -16.81 4.45
N ASP A 207 16.93 -17.38 5.50
CA ASP A 207 16.31 -17.53 6.82
C ASP A 207 16.04 -16.17 7.49
N LEU A 208 17.02 -15.25 7.51
CA LEU A 208 16.86 -13.90 8.06
C LEU A 208 15.84 -13.08 7.27
N SER A 209 15.72 -13.30 5.96
CA SER A 209 14.68 -12.70 5.14
C SER A 209 13.29 -13.22 5.53
N GLY A 210 13.18 -14.49 5.94
CA GLY A 210 11.97 -15.08 6.51
C GLY A 210 11.59 -14.42 7.84
N GLU A 211 12.56 -14.28 8.75
CA GLU A 211 12.39 -13.57 10.02
C GLU A 211 11.93 -12.12 9.79
N TYR A 212 12.62 -11.38 8.90
CA TYR A 212 12.22 -10.01 8.52
C TYR A 212 10.79 -9.95 8.06
N SER A 213 10.36 -10.91 7.23
CA SER A 213 8.99 -10.97 6.71
C SER A 213 7.94 -11.20 7.81
N VAL A 214 8.28 -11.93 8.89
CA VAL A 214 7.40 -12.04 10.08
C VAL A 214 7.33 -10.71 10.81
N GLY A 215 8.46 -10.03 11.02
CA GLY A 215 8.50 -8.70 11.62
C GLY A 215 7.65 -7.68 10.85
N VAL A 216 7.70 -7.72 9.51
CA VAL A 216 6.86 -6.87 8.64
C VAL A 216 5.37 -7.09 8.87
N LEU A 217 4.90 -8.29 9.26
CA LEU A 217 3.48 -8.47 9.63
C LEU A 217 3.10 -7.59 10.83
N LEU A 218 3.96 -7.51 11.84
CA LEU A 218 3.77 -6.63 12.98
C LEU A 218 3.81 -5.15 12.56
N ALA A 219 4.78 -4.77 11.72
CA ALA A 219 4.85 -3.42 11.16
C ALA A 219 3.56 -3.06 10.40
N LYS A 220 3.00 -3.97 9.61
CA LYS A 220 1.71 -3.74 8.91
C LYS A 220 0.55 -3.58 9.87
N ILE A 221 0.48 -4.34 10.97
CA ILE A 221 -0.54 -4.15 12.02
C ILE A 221 -0.42 -2.74 12.62
N ALA A 222 0.78 -2.33 13.01
CA ALA A 222 1.04 -1.00 13.57
C ALA A 222 0.74 0.13 12.58
N PHE A 223 0.98 -0.09 11.28
CA PHE A 223 0.69 0.85 10.20
C PHE A 223 -0.82 1.00 9.94
N PHE A 224 -1.57 -0.11 9.88
CA PHE A 224 -2.98 -0.08 9.50
C PHE A 224 -3.92 0.22 10.67
N LEU A 225 -3.54 -0.06 11.91
CA LEU A 225 -4.41 0.16 13.07
C LEU A 225 -4.85 1.64 13.22
N PRO A 226 -3.98 2.65 13.02
CA PRO A 226 -4.38 4.06 13.07
C PRO A 226 -5.22 4.53 11.87
N ASN A 227 -5.39 3.75 10.82
CA ASN A 227 -6.11 4.18 9.61
C ASN A 227 -7.55 4.66 9.88
N ALA A 228 -8.22 4.08 10.88
CA ALA A 228 -9.55 4.53 11.29
C ALA A 228 -9.54 6.01 11.72
N ILE A 229 -8.47 6.45 12.41
CA ILE A 229 -8.28 7.84 12.84
C ILE A 229 -8.16 8.76 11.63
N ILE A 230 -7.34 8.33 10.66
CA ILE A 230 -7.10 9.09 9.42
C ILE A 230 -8.41 9.24 8.63
N ILE A 231 -9.17 8.17 8.44
CA ILE A 231 -10.43 8.17 7.69
C ILE A 231 -11.44 9.15 8.32
N VAL A 232 -11.55 9.16 9.65
CA VAL A 232 -12.50 10.04 10.38
C VAL A 232 -12.08 11.50 10.33
N LEU A 233 -10.77 11.78 10.41
CA LEU A 233 -10.25 13.16 10.48
C LEU A 233 -9.93 13.75 9.10
N PHE A 234 -9.80 12.95 8.05
CA PHE A 234 -9.44 13.41 6.71
C PHE A 234 -10.35 14.53 6.17
N PRO A 235 -11.70 14.47 6.29
CA PRO A 235 -12.56 15.57 5.85
C PRO A 235 -12.25 16.89 6.56
N LYS A 236 -11.89 16.84 7.85
CA LYS A 236 -11.54 18.01 8.65
C LYS A 236 -10.15 18.57 8.27
N MET A 237 -9.24 17.74 7.79
CA MET A 237 -7.94 18.18 7.26
C MET A 237 -8.07 18.97 5.95
N SER A 238 -9.18 18.80 5.22
CA SER A 238 -9.47 19.50 3.97
C SER A 238 -10.27 20.79 4.19
N SER A 239 -10.70 21.11 5.41
CA SER A 239 -11.52 22.27 5.78
C SER A 239 -10.71 23.34 6.51
N GLY A 240 -11.35 24.44 6.94
CA GLY A 240 -10.70 25.58 7.61
C GLY A 240 -9.93 25.26 8.89
N ASP A 241 -10.23 24.13 9.58
CA ASP A 241 -9.54 23.67 10.79
C ASP A 241 -8.41 22.65 10.50
N SER A 242 -7.82 22.71 9.32
CA SER A 242 -6.86 21.71 8.81
C SER A 242 -5.67 21.46 9.73
N HIS A 243 -5.09 22.50 10.34
CA HIS A 243 -3.94 22.36 11.26
C HIS A 243 -4.31 21.61 12.54
N ARG A 244 -5.43 21.98 13.17
CA ARG A 244 -5.88 21.30 14.40
C ARG A 244 -6.20 19.84 14.13
N ALA A 245 -6.87 19.54 13.02
CA ALA A 245 -7.17 18.17 12.62
C ALA A 245 -5.90 17.36 12.36
N LEU A 246 -4.89 17.94 11.70
CA LEU A 246 -3.58 17.32 11.48
C LEU A 246 -2.87 17.00 12.79
N TYR A 247 -2.80 17.95 13.75
CA TYR A 247 -2.17 17.71 15.04
C TYR A 247 -2.87 16.62 15.83
N ILE A 248 -4.22 16.62 15.87
CA ILE A 248 -4.99 15.58 16.56
C ILE A 248 -4.75 14.21 15.91
N ALA A 249 -4.81 14.12 14.59
CA ALA A 249 -4.56 12.87 13.87
C ALA A 249 -3.15 12.33 14.15
N THR A 250 -2.15 13.21 14.12
CA THR A 250 -0.76 12.84 14.40
C THR A 250 -0.57 12.39 15.84
N ALA A 251 -1.14 13.13 16.81
CA ALA A 251 -1.03 12.80 18.24
C ALA A 251 -1.69 11.44 18.54
N LEU A 252 -2.89 11.20 18.02
CA LEU A 252 -3.58 9.92 18.20
C LEU A 252 -2.84 8.76 17.52
N THR A 253 -2.33 8.97 16.30
CA THR A 253 -1.51 7.97 15.60
C THR A 253 -0.23 7.67 16.36
N ALA A 254 0.46 8.70 16.87
CA ALA A 254 1.66 8.52 17.69
C ALA A 254 1.34 7.77 19.00
N MET A 255 0.23 8.09 19.67
CA MET A 255 -0.19 7.41 20.90
C MET A 255 -0.45 5.92 20.65
N VAL A 256 -1.18 5.56 19.59
CA VAL A 256 -1.40 4.17 19.21
C VAL A 256 -0.08 3.48 18.89
N GLY A 257 0.81 4.16 18.14
CA GLY A 257 2.15 3.65 17.83
C GLY A 257 2.99 3.37 19.07
N VAL A 258 3.00 4.28 20.03
CA VAL A 258 3.70 4.09 21.32
C VAL A 258 3.15 2.89 22.08
N VAL A 259 1.83 2.73 22.16
CA VAL A 259 1.19 1.60 22.84
C VAL A 259 1.60 0.26 22.20
N ILE A 260 1.56 0.17 20.86
CA ILE A 260 1.95 -1.06 20.15
C ILE A 260 3.45 -1.34 20.33
N THR A 261 4.30 -0.32 20.23
CA THR A 261 5.74 -0.46 20.41
C THR A 261 6.08 -0.93 21.82
N LEU A 262 5.48 -0.31 22.87
CA LEU A 262 5.67 -0.74 24.25
C LEU A 262 5.15 -2.16 24.47
N ALA A 263 3.98 -2.51 23.96
CA ALA A 263 3.47 -3.88 24.03
C ALA A 263 4.46 -4.88 23.39
N SER A 264 5.10 -4.49 22.28
CA SER A 264 6.08 -5.33 21.58
C SER A 264 7.42 -5.44 22.34
N VAL A 265 7.80 -4.44 23.15
CA VAL A 265 8.97 -4.54 24.05
C VAL A 265 8.73 -5.58 25.14
N PHE A 266 7.54 -5.63 25.74
CA PHE A 266 7.24 -6.51 26.87
C PHE A 266 6.73 -7.90 26.47
N ALA A 267 6.11 -8.02 25.30
CA ALA A 267 5.47 -9.25 24.83
C ALA A 267 5.93 -9.67 23.42
N GLY A 268 7.13 -9.28 23.00
CA GLY A 268 7.68 -9.52 21.66
C GLY A 268 7.66 -11.00 21.28
N ASP A 269 8.19 -11.87 22.13
CA ASP A 269 8.24 -13.34 21.89
C ASP A 269 6.83 -13.92 21.67
N MET A 270 5.87 -13.49 22.49
CA MET A 270 4.48 -13.94 22.36
C MET A 270 3.85 -13.44 21.06
N ILE A 271 4.07 -12.17 20.72
CA ILE A 271 3.53 -11.56 19.49
C ILE A 271 4.12 -12.26 18.27
N ILE A 272 5.43 -12.43 18.21
CA ILE A 272 6.12 -13.12 17.10
C ILE A 272 5.67 -14.59 17.00
N SER A 273 5.55 -15.28 18.12
CA SER A 273 5.04 -16.67 18.14
C SER A 273 3.61 -16.78 17.60
N ILE A 274 2.75 -15.79 17.88
CA ILE A 274 1.39 -15.73 17.34
C ILE A 274 1.41 -15.50 15.81
N LEU A 275 2.24 -14.58 15.34
CA LEU A 275 2.28 -14.16 13.92
C LEU A 275 3.01 -15.19 13.04
N GLY A 276 4.18 -15.64 13.47
CA GLY A 276 5.09 -16.48 12.68
C GLY A 276 5.09 -17.94 13.10
N GLY A 277 4.88 -18.21 14.38
CA GLY A 277 5.07 -19.53 14.99
C GLY A 277 6.32 -19.57 15.87
N SER A 278 6.53 -20.70 16.58
CA SER A 278 7.63 -20.87 17.53
C SER A 278 9.03 -20.87 16.87
N GLN A 279 9.11 -21.08 15.58
CA GLN A 279 10.38 -21.08 14.82
C GLN A 279 10.98 -19.67 14.63
N TYR A 280 10.24 -18.59 14.95
CA TYR A 280 10.70 -17.21 14.82
C TYR A 280 10.83 -16.48 16.15
N THR A 281 10.79 -17.17 17.29
CA THR A 281 10.83 -16.55 18.62
C THR A 281 12.10 -15.75 18.87
N ASP A 282 13.21 -16.08 18.21
CA ASP A 282 14.48 -15.34 18.33
C ASP A 282 14.34 -13.88 17.88
N LEU A 283 13.39 -13.58 16.98
CA LEU A 283 13.04 -12.21 16.57
C LEU A 283 12.30 -11.43 17.67
N GLY A 284 11.83 -12.07 18.72
CA GLY A 284 11.03 -11.44 19.78
C GLY A 284 11.69 -10.23 20.41
N GLY A 285 13.00 -10.27 20.63
CA GLY A 285 13.80 -9.16 21.15
C GLY A 285 13.84 -7.92 20.22
N GLU A 286 13.61 -8.10 18.92
CA GLU A 286 13.62 -7.03 17.90
C GLU A 286 12.19 -6.63 17.47
N ALA A 287 11.15 -7.29 17.96
CA ALA A 287 9.76 -7.06 17.56
C ALA A 287 9.32 -5.60 17.69
N TRP A 288 9.80 -4.90 18.72
CA TRP A 288 9.51 -3.49 18.96
C TRP A 288 10.02 -2.57 17.84
N LEU A 289 11.10 -2.93 17.15
CA LEU A 289 11.62 -2.17 16.00
C LEU A 289 10.62 -2.17 14.84
N PHE A 290 10.02 -3.31 14.55
CA PHE A 290 8.98 -3.43 13.52
C PHE A 290 7.68 -2.71 13.90
N ALA A 291 7.30 -2.75 15.17
CA ALA A 291 6.18 -1.96 15.67
C ALA A 291 6.43 -0.45 15.53
N LEU A 292 7.65 0.00 15.82
CA LEU A 292 8.08 1.39 15.65
C LEU A 292 8.14 1.77 14.16
N GLU A 293 8.61 0.89 13.29
CA GLU A 293 8.62 1.07 11.84
C GLU A 293 7.21 1.31 11.29
N GLY A 294 6.27 0.42 11.59
CA GLY A 294 4.88 0.55 11.17
C GLY A 294 4.24 1.84 11.70
N SER A 295 4.55 2.22 12.94
CA SER A 295 4.09 3.47 13.55
C SER A 295 4.68 4.69 12.85
N ALA A 296 5.96 4.66 12.48
CA ALA A 296 6.61 5.72 11.72
C ALA A 296 5.98 5.87 10.31
N PHE A 297 5.70 4.76 9.64
CA PHE A 297 4.96 4.79 8.36
C PHE A 297 3.56 5.38 8.49
N ALA A 298 2.84 5.07 9.59
CA ALA A 298 1.53 5.65 9.84
C ALA A 298 1.60 7.19 10.02
N LEU A 299 2.63 7.70 10.69
CA LEU A 299 2.86 9.14 10.82
C LEU A 299 3.18 9.80 9.46
N VAL A 300 4.02 9.18 8.64
CA VAL A 300 4.29 9.64 7.25
C VAL A 300 3.00 9.69 6.45
N GLN A 301 2.14 8.67 6.58
CA GLN A 301 0.86 8.60 5.87
C GLN A 301 -0.09 9.73 6.27
N VAL A 302 -0.22 10.05 7.57
CA VAL A 302 -1.03 11.18 8.05
C VAL A 302 -0.58 12.49 7.39
N LEU A 303 0.73 12.76 7.42
CA LEU A 303 1.30 13.97 6.83
C LEU A 303 1.11 14.01 5.31
N LEU A 304 1.30 12.88 4.63
CA LEU A 304 1.12 12.83 3.18
C LEU A 304 -0.34 13.10 2.79
N TYR A 305 -1.31 12.52 3.49
CA TYR A 305 -2.73 12.79 3.22
C TYR A 305 -3.11 14.25 3.45
N ALA A 306 -2.59 14.88 4.52
CA ALA A 306 -2.79 16.31 4.74
C ALA A 306 -2.22 17.17 3.60
N ARG A 307 -1.04 16.80 3.09
CA ARG A 307 -0.40 17.49 1.95
C ARG A 307 -1.11 17.26 0.62
N LEU A 308 -1.60 16.05 0.39
CA LEU A 308 -2.40 15.73 -0.79
C LEU A 308 -3.74 16.50 -0.76
N ALA A 309 -4.38 16.62 0.39
CA ALA A 309 -5.56 17.45 0.57
C ALA A 309 -5.29 18.93 0.24
N ALA A 310 -4.08 19.42 0.55
CA ALA A 310 -3.61 20.78 0.22
C ALA A 310 -3.04 20.91 -1.21
N GLN A 311 -3.11 19.87 -2.05
CA GLN A 311 -2.57 19.78 -3.42
C GLN A 311 -1.05 20.12 -3.52
N ASP A 312 -0.28 19.83 -2.49
CA ASP A 312 1.15 20.12 -2.43
C ASP A 312 1.98 18.99 -3.07
N ARG A 313 2.45 19.23 -4.30
CA ARG A 313 3.29 18.26 -5.04
C ARG A 313 4.67 18.02 -4.41
N ARG A 314 5.15 18.90 -3.53
CA ARG A 314 6.46 18.77 -2.86
C ARG A 314 6.50 17.58 -1.91
N ALA A 315 5.35 17.15 -1.41
CA ALA A 315 5.25 15.95 -0.57
C ALA A 315 5.73 14.69 -1.29
N VAL A 316 5.37 14.51 -2.56
CA VAL A 316 5.79 13.36 -3.37
C VAL A 316 7.31 13.38 -3.59
N LEU A 317 7.91 14.57 -3.82
CA LEU A 317 9.37 14.73 -3.95
C LEU A 317 10.10 14.39 -2.65
N ALA A 318 9.54 14.75 -1.50
CA ALA A 318 10.12 14.41 -0.20
C ALA A 318 10.13 12.87 0.03
N VAL A 319 9.08 12.16 -0.40
CA VAL A 319 9.05 10.70 -0.32
C VAL A 319 10.08 10.07 -1.27
N TRP A 320 10.25 10.60 -2.48
CA TRP A 320 11.33 10.15 -3.39
C TRP A 320 12.72 10.36 -2.78
N ALA A 321 12.95 11.52 -2.15
CA ALA A 321 14.23 11.80 -1.47
C ALA A 321 14.45 10.82 -0.31
N ALA A 322 13.42 10.52 0.47
CA ALA A 322 13.49 9.54 1.56
C ALA A 322 13.81 8.13 1.03
N LEU A 323 13.17 7.69 -0.07
CA LEU A 323 13.48 6.43 -0.75
C LEU A 323 14.94 6.37 -1.22
N ALA A 324 15.44 7.44 -1.84
CA ALA A 324 16.82 7.50 -2.31
C ALA A 324 17.80 7.44 -1.13
N VAL A 325 17.54 8.18 -0.04
CA VAL A 325 18.37 8.14 1.18
C VAL A 325 18.36 6.75 1.80
N LEU A 326 17.18 6.11 1.92
CA LEU A 326 17.07 4.75 2.44
C LEU A 326 17.87 3.76 1.60
N ALA A 327 17.69 3.81 0.27
CA ALA A 327 18.44 2.94 -0.64
C ALA A 327 19.96 3.13 -0.50
N VAL A 328 20.44 4.37 -0.42
CA VAL A 328 21.88 4.67 -0.24
C VAL A 328 22.39 4.11 1.10
N ILE A 329 21.63 4.29 2.19
CA ILE A 329 22.04 3.81 3.52
C ILE A 329 22.11 2.29 3.54
N VAL A 330 21.06 1.61 3.09
CA VAL A 330 20.97 0.15 3.15
C VAL A 330 21.95 -0.49 2.18
N VAL A 331 21.95 -0.09 0.90
CA VAL A 331 22.82 -0.66 -0.11
C VAL A 331 24.31 -0.37 0.18
N GLY A 332 24.59 0.82 0.76
CA GLY A 332 25.96 1.25 1.01
C GLY A 332 26.64 0.52 2.18
N TRP A 333 25.95 0.33 3.30
CA TRP A 333 26.62 -0.17 4.52
C TRP A 333 25.72 -0.77 5.63
N ARG A 334 24.39 -0.66 5.56
CA ARG A 334 23.49 -1.12 6.63
C ARG A 334 22.57 -2.25 6.17
N HIS A 335 23.13 -3.38 5.82
CA HIS A 335 22.38 -4.53 5.28
C HIS A 335 22.82 -5.90 5.83
N ASN A 336 23.62 -5.93 6.92
CA ASN A 336 24.17 -7.18 7.42
C ASN A 336 23.26 -7.88 8.46
N SER A 337 22.26 -7.18 8.99
CA SER A 337 21.32 -7.74 9.97
C SER A 337 19.92 -7.18 9.81
N VAL A 338 18.94 -7.90 10.36
CA VAL A 338 17.54 -7.47 10.46
C VAL A 338 17.45 -6.08 11.11
N ALA A 339 18.11 -5.90 12.27
CA ALA A 339 18.11 -4.64 13.02
C ALA A 339 18.71 -3.47 12.23
N GLU A 340 19.71 -3.67 11.41
CA GLU A 340 20.33 -2.62 10.58
C GLU A 340 19.35 -2.09 9.52
N ILE A 341 18.63 -2.97 8.84
CA ILE A 341 17.65 -2.58 7.83
C ILE A 341 16.48 -1.85 8.50
N VAL A 342 15.84 -2.48 9.51
CA VAL A 342 14.64 -1.90 10.13
C VAL A 342 14.93 -0.57 10.82
N THR A 343 16.07 -0.42 11.51
CA THR A 343 16.45 0.86 12.13
C THR A 343 16.71 1.96 11.10
N SER A 344 17.26 1.61 9.93
CA SER A 344 17.44 2.57 8.84
C SER A 344 16.09 3.07 8.30
N VAL A 345 15.13 2.16 8.13
CA VAL A 345 13.77 2.51 7.70
C VAL A 345 13.09 3.41 8.74
N VAL A 346 13.17 3.08 10.03
CA VAL A 346 12.64 3.89 11.13
C VAL A 346 13.25 5.29 11.12
N ALA A 347 14.58 5.39 11.02
CA ALA A 347 15.28 6.68 11.02
C ALA A 347 14.86 7.57 9.84
N VAL A 348 14.79 7.00 8.62
CA VAL A 348 14.37 7.74 7.43
C VAL A 348 12.91 8.16 7.52
N SER A 349 12.02 7.29 8.00
CA SER A 349 10.59 7.57 8.11
C SER A 349 10.29 8.63 9.18
N LEU A 350 10.95 8.58 10.33
CA LEU A 350 10.86 9.61 11.36
C LEU A 350 11.46 10.94 10.87
N GLY A 351 12.60 10.88 10.16
CA GLY A 351 13.20 12.05 9.52
C GLY A 351 12.25 12.71 8.54
N LEU A 352 11.58 11.92 7.68
CA LEU A 352 10.57 12.41 6.74
C LEU A 352 9.37 13.05 7.49
N THR A 353 8.95 12.46 8.60
CA THR A 353 7.89 13.01 9.46
C THR A 353 8.29 14.38 10.02
N VAL A 354 9.50 14.51 10.56
CA VAL A 354 10.01 15.79 11.08
C VAL A 354 10.10 16.85 9.98
N VAL A 355 10.66 16.51 8.83
CA VAL A 355 10.72 17.41 7.67
C VAL A 355 9.33 17.86 7.24
N GLY A 356 8.36 16.92 7.20
CA GLY A 356 6.96 17.20 6.91
C GLY A 356 6.38 18.28 7.83
N PHE A 357 6.60 18.16 9.15
CA PHE A 357 6.15 19.17 10.13
C PHE A 357 6.83 20.51 10.00
N ILE A 358 8.15 20.54 9.77
CA ILE A 358 8.90 21.79 9.58
C ILE A 358 8.37 22.56 8.36
N LEU A 359 8.11 21.84 7.26
CA LEU A 359 7.56 22.45 6.05
C LEU A 359 6.12 22.96 6.25
N ASP A 360 5.35 22.33 7.13
CA ASP A 360 4.00 22.76 7.47
C ASP A 360 4.01 24.09 8.25
N ARG A 361 4.83 24.18 9.29
CA ARG A 361 4.98 25.40 10.09
C ARG A 361 5.42 26.61 9.26
N LYS A 362 6.36 26.44 8.31
CA LYS A 362 6.83 27.54 7.44
C LYS A 362 5.72 28.10 6.52
N LYS A 363 4.72 27.30 6.19
CA LYS A 363 3.57 27.74 5.37
C LYS A 363 2.57 28.55 6.20
N SER A 364 2.32 28.14 7.46
CA SER A 364 1.47 28.88 8.41
C SER A 364 2.02 30.26 8.75
N GLY A 365 3.31 30.36 9.06
CA GLY A 365 3.94 31.66 9.41
C GLY A 365 4.03 32.67 8.27
N LYS A 366 3.78 32.26 7.02
CA LYS A 366 3.67 33.19 5.88
C LYS A 366 2.26 33.75 5.67
N LEU A 367 1.23 33.09 6.22
CA LEU A 367 -0.15 33.58 6.15
C LEU A 367 -0.49 34.60 7.26
N ASP A 368 0.30 34.62 8.34
CA ASP A 368 0.08 35.50 9.49
C ASP A 368 0.84 36.86 9.40
N LEU A 369 1.46 37.17 8.26
CA LEU A 369 1.98 38.51 8.05
C LEU A 369 0.79 39.44 7.75
N PRO A 370 0.57 40.51 8.55
CA PRO A 370 -0.47 41.47 8.28
C PRO A 370 -0.21 42.08 6.89
N ILE A 371 -1.25 42.15 6.08
CA ILE A 371 -1.27 42.99 4.89
C ILE A 371 -1.16 44.42 5.43
N GLU A 372 0.06 44.94 5.55
CA GLU A 372 0.27 46.38 5.76
C GLU A 372 -0.40 47.09 4.59
N ALA A 373 -1.36 47.93 4.94
CA ALA A 373 -2.14 48.74 4.08
C ALA A 373 -1.22 49.52 3.12
N ALA A 374 -1.39 49.26 1.84
CA ALA A 374 -0.95 50.19 0.80
C ALA A 374 -1.99 51.32 0.77
N GLU A 375 -1.69 52.44 1.44
CA GLU A 375 -2.26 53.73 1.16
C GLU A 375 -1.73 54.28 -0.17
#